data_39d4e009cccb62345144ce7f8cc0ca93
#
_entry.id   39d4e009cccb62345144ce7f8cc0ca93
#
_cell.length_a   1.000
_cell.length_b   1.000
_cell.length_c   1.000
_cell.angle_alpha   90.00
_cell.angle_beta   90.00
_cell.angle_gamma   90.00
#
_symmetry.space_group_name_H-M   'P 1'
#
loop_
_entity.id
_entity.type
_entity.pdbx_description
1 polymer ?
#
loop_
_entity_poly.entity_id
_entity_poly.type
_entity_poly.pdbx_seq_one_letter_code
_entity_poly.pdbx_strand_id
1 'polypeptide(L)'
;MMGYSMGGEDQEASEEYVDDHCIETLGKIEHVESAQPVYQMSVLLLKGSYEGYTELLAMTPEGLKSRKIDLEEGKLPESNRGQLELVYGNQLLTNFTEKGSGNGYWDTGELPDIDLAKDSLFLILDMDNYHSSQERSPLDAGSSEEGTEGGGTSAKPIQVQKHVVKASGVVVGGIDG
;
A
#
# COMPACT_ATOMS: atom_id res chain seq x y z
N MET A 1 40.67 -44.93 2.73
CA MET A 1 39.44 -44.34 2.16
C MET A 1 38.88 -43.37 3.21
N MET A 2 39.15 -42.09 3.05
CA MET A 2 38.74 -41.06 4.00
C MET A 2 37.51 -40.37 3.41
N GLY A 3 36.36 -40.52 4.11
CA GLY A 3 35.11 -39.85 3.77
C GLY A 3 35.10 -38.46 4.38
N TYR A 4 35.09 -37.43 3.55
CA TYR A 4 34.81 -36.07 3.96
C TYR A 4 33.28 -35.88 4.10
N SER A 5 32.82 -35.73 5.32
CA SER A 5 31.48 -35.26 5.63
C SER A 5 31.50 -33.75 5.48
N MET A 6 30.88 -33.22 4.43
CA MET A 6 30.53 -31.81 4.36
C MET A 6 29.23 -31.61 5.18
N GLY A 7 29.41 -31.11 6.38
CA GLY A 7 28.29 -30.49 7.12
C GLY A 7 27.95 -29.17 6.46
N GLY A 8 26.84 -29.12 5.72
CA GLY A 8 26.23 -27.87 5.35
C GLY A 8 25.55 -27.29 6.62
N GLU A 9 26.18 -26.27 7.18
CA GLU A 9 25.47 -25.39 8.10
C GLU A 9 24.48 -24.57 7.27
N ASP A 10 23.21 -24.95 7.34
CA ASP A 10 22.11 -24.11 6.92
C ASP A 10 22.13 -22.87 7.84
N GLN A 11 22.83 -21.83 7.40
CA GLN A 11 22.64 -20.49 7.95
C GLN A 11 21.23 -20.07 7.51
N GLU A 12 20.24 -20.36 8.35
CA GLU A 12 18.99 -19.61 8.33
C GLU A 12 19.39 -18.14 8.45
N ALA A 13 19.28 -17.41 7.34
CA ALA A 13 19.40 -15.97 7.36
C ALA A 13 18.29 -15.48 8.29
N SER A 14 18.65 -15.12 9.52
CA SER A 14 17.73 -14.43 10.42
C SER A 14 17.36 -13.14 9.71
N GLU A 15 16.10 -13.04 9.27
CA GLU A 15 15.55 -11.76 8.82
C GLU A 15 15.68 -10.80 9.99
N GLU A 16 16.65 -9.90 9.93
CA GLU A 16 16.81 -8.86 10.94
C GLU A 16 15.69 -7.84 10.74
N TYR A 17 14.69 -7.90 11.61
CA TYR A 17 13.63 -6.91 11.65
C TYR A 17 14.10 -5.67 12.41
N VAL A 18 13.80 -4.50 11.88
CA VAL A 18 13.95 -3.24 12.62
C VAL A 18 12.81 -3.15 13.62
N ASP A 19 13.10 -3.35 14.88
CA ASP A 19 12.16 -3.26 16.00
C ASP A 19 12.29 -1.94 16.77
N ASP A 20 11.43 -1.74 17.75
CA ASP A 20 11.46 -0.55 18.62
C ASP A 20 12.81 -0.40 19.36
N HIS A 21 13.47 -1.52 19.69
CA HIS A 21 14.77 -1.49 20.35
C HIS A 21 15.87 -0.94 19.43
N CYS A 22 15.83 -1.28 18.14
CA CYS A 22 16.73 -0.71 17.14
C CYS A 22 16.55 0.81 17.04
N ILE A 23 15.30 1.29 17.02
CA ILE A 23 14.99 2.72 16.94
C ILE A 23 15.46 3.45 18.20
N GLU A 24 15.23 2.89 19.40
CA GLU A 24 15.73 3.45 20.65
C GLU A 24 17.26 3.50 20.69
N THR A 25 17.93 2.47 20.16
CA THR A 25 19.39 2.41 20.09
C THR A 25 19.96 3.46 19.16
N LEU A 26 19.35 3.64 17.98
CA LEU A 26 19.72 4.69 17.04
C LEU A 26 19.55 6.08 17.65
N GLY A 27 18.47 6.31 18.42
CA GLY A 27 18.22 7.59 19.09
C GLY A 27 19.22 7.94 20.20
N LYS A 28 20.02 6.95 20.69
CA LYS A 28 21.06 7.16 21.70
C LYS A 28 22.45 7.45 21.11
N ILE A 29 22.61 7.38 19.81
CA ILE A 29 23.89 7.65 19.14
C ILE A 29 24.19 9.15 19.24
N GLU A 30 25.42 9.49 19.56
CA GLU A 30 25.87 10.89 19.62
C GLU A 30 25.63 11.59 18.27
N HIS A 31 25.07 12.79 18.31
CA HIS A 31 24.67 13.59 17.14
C HIS A 31 23.42 13.13 16.38
N VAL A 32 22.70 12.11 16.84
CA VAL A 32 21.37 11.75 16.33
C VAL A 32 20.32 12.52 17.12
N GLU A 33 19.61 13.44 16.48
CA GLU A 33 18.55 14.23 17.13
C GLU A 33 17.26 13.41 17.32
N SER A 34 16.93 12.57 16.34
CA SER A 34 15.78 11.67 16.41
C SER A 34 15.92 10.50 15.46
N ALA A 35 15.33 9.37 15.81
CA ALA A 35 15.16 8.21 14.94
C ALA A 35 13.65 7.91 14.82
N GLN A 36 13.13 7.81 13.61
CA GLN A 36 11.72 7.60 13.35
C GLN A 36 11.53 6.43 12.39
N PRO A 37 10.61 5.49 12.68
CA PRO A 37 10.30 4.42 11.76
C PRO A 37 9.55 4.95 10.54
N VAL A 38 9.87 4.39 9.38
CA VAL A 38 9.11 4.59 8.15
C VAL A 38 8.76 3.22 7.60
N TYR A 39 7.47 2.97 7.41
CA TYR A 39 6.97 1.75 6.79
C TYR A 39 6.61 2.05 5.35
N GLN A 40 7.08 1.22 4.43
CA GLN A 40 6.79 1.33 3.01
C GLN A 40 6.00 0.11 2.55
N MET A 41 4.94 0.32 1.80
CA MET A 41 4.12 -0.74 1.25
C MET A 41 3.48 -0.33 -0.07
N SER A 42 3.32 -1.29 -0.98
CA SER A 42 2.55 -1.10 -2.19
C SER A 42 1.05 -1.15 -1.87
N VAL A 43 0.29 -0.23 -2.43
CA VAL A 43 -1.14 -0.11 -2.20
C VAL A 43 -1.89 0.17 -3.49
N LEU A 44 -3.20 -0.09 -3.48
CA LEU A 44 -4.10 0.23 -4.57
C LEU A 44 -5.08 1.31 -4.13
N LEU A 45 -5.18 2.38 -4.90
CA LEU A 45 -6.16 3.43 -4.73
C LEU A 45 -7.25 3.30 -5.79
N LEU A 46 -8.50 3.49 -5.37
CA LEU A 46 -9.66 3.39 -6.26
C LEU A 46 -10.50 4.66 -6.20
N LYS A 47 -10.96 5.11 -7.40
CA LYS A 47 -11.96 6.18 -7.53
C LYS A 47 -12.82 5.94 -8.76
N GLY A 48 -14.11 5.67 -8.54
CA GLY A 48 -15.03 5.38 -9.66
C GLY A 48 -14.55 4.23 -10.53
N SER A 49 -14.38 4.49 -11.83
CA SER A 49 -13.84 3.53 -12.80
C SER A 49 -12.32 3.46 -12.84
N TYR A 50 -11.61 4.25 -12.04
CA TYR A 50 -10.15 4.31 -12.05
C TYR A 50 -9.54 3.55 -10.88
N GLU A 51 -8.35 3.00 -11.13
CA GLU A 51 -7.49 2.36 -10.15
C GLU A 51 -6.03 2.79 -10.35
N GLY A 52 -5.32 3.01 -9.24
CA GLY A 52 -3.93 3.46 -9.28
C GLY A 52 -3.07 2.70 -8.28
N TYR A 53 -1.99 2.09 -8.77
CA TYR A 53 -0.99 1.43 -7.95
C TYR A 53 0.06 2.44 -7.53
N THR A 54 0.34 2.47 -6.24
CA THR A 54 1.34 3.40 -5.69
C THR A 54 1.98 2.85 -4.43
N GLU A 55 3.02 3.52 -3.97
CA GLU A 55 3.64 3.22 -2.70
C GLU A 55 3.13 4.16 -1.62
N LEU A 56 2.84 3.58 -0.46
CA LEU A 56 2.46 4.29 0.75
C LEU A 56 3.63 4.29 1.71
N LEU A 57 4.05 5.47 2.15
CA LEU A 57 4.99 5.65 3.25
C LEU A 57 4.21 6.00 4.52
N ALA A 58 4.21 5.10 5.49
CA ALA A 58 3.58 5.35 6.78
C ALA A 58 4.64 5.79 7.80
N MET A 59 4.43 6.93 8.43
CA MET A 59 5.33 7.52 9.41
C MET A 59 4.57 8.35 10.44
N THR A 60 5.26 8.75 11.50
CA THR A 60 4.68 9.67 12.49
C THR A 60 4.52 11.08 11.92
N PRO A 61 3.61 11.91 12.46
CA PRO A 61 3.50 13.32 12.07
C PRO A 61 4.82 14.10 12.25
N GLU A 62 5.61 13.75 13.26
CA GLU A 62 6.94 14.32 13.50
C GLU A 62 7.92 13.91 12.40
N GLY A 63 7.92 12.64 11.99
CA GLY A 63 8.71 12.13 10.87
C GLY A 63 8.35 12.83 9.57
N LEU A 64 7.06 13.06 9.32
CA LEU A 64 6.60 13.78 8.14
C LEU A 64 7.05 15.26 8.15
N LYS A 65 6.96 15.94 9.30
CA LYS A 65 7.42 17.33 9.46
C LYS A 65 8.94 17.47 9.25
N SER A 66 9.73 16.48 9.69
CA SER A 66 11.19 16.49 9.54
C SER A 66 11.65 16.45 8.08
N ARG A 67 10.81 15.93 7.17
CA ARG A 67 11.08 15.88 5.72
C ARG A 67 10.97 17.23 5.01
N LYS A 68 10.47 18.28 5.67
CA LYS A 68 10.31 19.64 5.14
C LYS A 68 9.59 19.65 3.79
N ILE A 69 8.50 18.93 3.71
CA ILE A 69 7.70 18.79 2.49
C ILE A 69 6.97 20.09 2.20
N ASP A 70 7.11 20.61 0.98
CA ASP A 70 6.35 21.76 0.50
C ASP A 70 5.01 21.28 -0.06
N LEU A 71 3.92 21.81 0.51
CA LEU A 71 2.56 21.52 0.08
C LEU A 71 2.09 22.55 -0.94
N GLU A 72 1.46 22.08 -2.01
CA GLU A 72 0.71 22.93 -2.96
C GLU A 72 -0.65 23.30 -2.37
N GLU A 73 -1.30 22.37 -1.71
CA GLU A 73 -2.60 22.52 -1.06
C GLU A 73 -2.66 21.77 0.27
N GLY A 74 -3.48 22.27 1.20
CA GLY A 74 -3.79 21.60 2.46
C GLY A 74 -2.76 21.82 3.56
N LYS A 75 -2.65 20.85 4.46
CA LYS A 75 -1.74 20.86 5.61
C LYS A 75 -1.23 19.46 5.92
N LEU A 76 -0.09 19.38 6.60
CA LEU A 76 0.40 18.10 7.10
C LEU A 76 -0.50 17.57 8.23
N PRO A 77 -0.69 16.24 8.31
CA PRO A 77 -1.40 15.62 9.44
C PRO A 77 -0.78 15.99 10.77
N GLU A 78 -1.61 16.31 11.75
CA GLU A 78 -1.15 16.71 13.10
C GLU A 78 -1.27 15.59 14.12
N SER A 79 -2.11 14.59 13.85
CA SER A 79 -2.34 13.49 14.79
C SER A 79 -2.67 12.19 14.05
N ASN A 80 -2.42 11.07 14.74
CA ASN A 80 -2.76 9.73 14.25
C ASN A 80 -4.16 9.28 14.70
N ARG A 81 -5.00 10.22 15.18
CA ARG A 81 -6.32 9.91 15.74
C ARG A 81 -7.42 10.26 14.75
N GLY A 82 -8.30 9.30 14.48
CA GLY A 82 -9.49 9.52 13.69
C GLY A 82 -9.41 8.95 12.28
N GLN A 83 -9.81 9.73 11.29
CA GLN A 83 -9.79 9.31 9.88
C GLN A 83 -8.35 9.26 9.35
N LEU A 84 -8.09 8.29 8.47
CA LEU A 84 -6.80 8.23 7.77
C LEU A 84 -6.64 9.45 6.86
N GLU A 85 -5.65 10.26 7.16
CA GLU A 85 -5.27 11.45 6.39
C GLU A 85 -3.99 11.13 5.61
N LEU A 86 -4.02 11.36 4.31
CA LEU A 86 -2.88 11.11 3.43
C LEU A 86 -2.37 12.42 2.84
N VAL A 87 -1.07 12.48 2.63
CA VAL A 87 -0.43 13.51 1.81
C VAL A 87 -0.12 12.89 0.47
N TYR A 88 -0.70 13.44 -0.59
CA TYR A 88 -0.53 12.92 -1.95
C TYR A 88 0.56 13.67 -2.70
N GLY A 89 1.37 12.95 -3.47
CA GLY A 89 2.23 13.55 -4.50
C GLY A 89 1.37 14.07 -5.66
N ASN A 90 1.74 15.22 -6.24
CA ASN A 90 0.99 15.83 -7.36
C ASN A 90 0.98 14.97 -8.63
N GLN A 91 1.94 14.05 -8.79
CA GLN A 91 2.01 13.12 -9.91
C GLN A 91 1.24 11.80 -9.66
N LEU A 92 0.57 11.66 -8.52
CA LEU A 92 -0.13 10.42 -8.18
C LEU A 92 -1.13 9.99 -9.27
N LEU A 93 -1.81 10.94 -9.91
CA LEU A 93 -2.81 10.66 -10.95
C LEU A 93 -2.23 10.03 -12.21
N THR A 94 -0.94 10.19 -12.49
CA THR A 94 -0.29 9.53 -13.64
C THR A 94 -0.23 8.00 -13.49
N ASN A 95 -0.39 7.49 -12.27
CA ASN A 95 -0.41 6.06 -11.96
C ASN A 95 -1.81 5.45 -12.06
N PHE A 96 -2.84 6.27 -12.32
CA PHE A 96 -4.21 5.78 -12.46
C PHE A 96 -4.49 5.29 -13.87
N THR A 97 -5.13 4.15 -13.95
CA THR A 97 -5.64 3.54 -15.20
C THR A 97 -7.13 3.30 -15.08
N GLU A 98 -7.83 3.28 -16.21
CA GLU A 98 -9.23 2.92 -16.25
C GLU A 98 -9.41 1.40 -16.15
N LYS A 99 -10.26 0.95 -15.25
CA LYS A 99 -10.59 -0.47 -15.07
C LYS A 99 -11.15 -1.06 -16.35
N GLY A 100 -10.62 -2.21 -16.71
CA GLY A 100 -11.06 -2.96 -17.89
C GLY A 100 -10.34 -2.60 -19.19
N SER A 101 -10.08 -1.32 -19.49
CA SER A 101 -9.24 -0.93 -20.62
C SER A 101 -7.75 -0.96 -20.26
N GLY A 102 -7.42 -0.65 -19.02
CA GLY A 102 -6.05 -0.46 -18.56
C GLY A 102 -5.39 0.80 -19.09
N ASN A 103 -6.11 1.65 -19.81
CA ASN A 103 -5.58 2.89 -20.37
C ASN A 103 -5.34 3.92 -19.24
N GLY A 104 -4.19 4.55 -19.27
CA GLY A 104 -3.79 5.58 -18.33
C GLY A 104 -3.13 6.77 -19.00
N TYR A 105 -2.54 7.65 -18.18
CA TYR A 105 -1.86 8.85 -18.66
C TYR A 105 -0.78 8.55 -19.72
N TRP A 106 -0.03 7.47 -19.55
CA TRP A 106 1.08 7.12 -20.43
C TRP A 106 0.61 6.64 -21.81
N ASP A 107 -0.67 6.22 -21.93
CA ASP A 107 -1.27 5.78 -23.20
C ASP A 107 -2.02 6.91 -23.89
N THR A 108 -2.71 7.75 -23.11
CA THR A 108 -3.63 8.77 -23.60
C THR A 108 -3.10 10.19 -23.52
N GLY A 109 -2.17 10.45 -22.62
CA GLY A 109 -1.71 11.80 -22.27
C GLY A 109 -2.71 12.59 -21.41
N GLU A 110 -3.82 11.96 -20.99
CA GLU A 110 -4.89 12.60 -20.21
C GLU A 110 -4.90 12.05 -18.79
N LEU A 111 -5.01 12.94 -17.81
CA LEU A 111 -5.20 12.57 -16.40
C LEU A 111 -6.68 12.29 -16.12
N PRO A 112 -7.00 11.36 -15.20
CA PRO A 112 -8.38 11.17 -14.76
C PRO A 112 -8.92 12.44 -14.09
N ASP A 113 -10.21 12.69 -14.24
CA ASP A 113 -10.91 13.80 -13.59
C ASP A 113 -11.14 13.48 -12.10
N ILE A 114 -10.06 13.59 -11.32
CA ILE A 114 -10.04 13.35 -9.87
C ILE A 114 -9.36 14.52 -9.20
N ASP A 115 -10.07 15.20 -8.30
CA ASP A 115 -9.51 16.26 -7.47
C ASP A 115 -8.93 15.65 -6.19
N LEU A 116 -7.60 15.49 -6.15
CA LEU A 116 -6.92 14.86 -5.00
C LEU A 116 -7.16 15.59 -3.68
N ALA A 117 -7.38 16.90 -3.71
CA ALA A 117 -7.59 17.68 -2.50
C ALA A 117 -9.01 17.55 -1.93
N LYS A 118 -10.00 17.29 -2.78
CA LYS A 118 -11.41 17.27 -2.40
C LYS A 118 -12.03 15.87 -2.40
N ASP A 119 -11.59 15.03 -3.30
CA ASP A 119 -12.16 13.70 -3.47
C ASP A 119 -11.69 12.71 -2.41
N SER A 120 -12.62 11.84 -1.99
CA SER A 120 -12.25 10.66 -1.20
C SER A 120 -11.88 9.51 -2.12
N LEU A 121 -10.82 8.82 -1.79
CA LEU A 121 -10.38 7.61 -2.46
C LEU A 121 -10.63 6.39 -1.57
N PHE A 122 -10.67 5.21 -2.16
CA PHE A 122 -10.62 3.95 -1.42
C PHE A 122 -9.19 3.40 -1.47
N LEU A 123 -8.63 3.12 -0.32
CA LEU A 123 -7.33 2.48 -0.14
C LEU A 123 -7.52 0.99 0.10
N ILE A 124 -6.81 0.17 -0.67
CA ILE A 124 -6.72 -1.28 -0.53
C ILE A 124 -5.29 -1.62 -0.15
N LEU A 125 -5.12 -2.27 0.99
CA LEU A 125 -3.83 -2.76 1.49
C LEU A 125 -3.54 -4.19 1.05
N ASP A 126 -4.58 -5.02 0.97
CA ASP A 126 -4.51 -6.42 0.56
C ASP A 126 -4.90 -6.57 -0.91
N MET A 127 -3.92 -6.34 -1.78
CA MET A 127 -4.12 -6.37 -3.24
C MET A 127 -4.39 -7.78 -3.75
N ASP A 128 -3.77 -8.81 -3.16
CA ASP A 128 -3.94 -10.21 -3.59
C ASP A 128 -5.38 -10.67 -3.40
N ASN A 129 -5.95 -10.38 -2.24
CA ASN A 129 -7.36 -10.66 -1.98
C ASN A 129 -8.30 -9.80 -2.85
N TYR A 130 -7.91 -8.56 -3.16
CA TYR A 130 -8.67 -7.71 -4.07
C TYR A 130 -8.75 -8.33 -5.47
N HIS A 131 -7.63 -8.70 -6.07
CA HIS A 131 -7.59 -9.31 -7.41
C HIS A 131 -8.30 -10.65 -7.45
N SER A 132 -8.05 -11.52 -6.47
CA SER A 132 -8.75 -12.80 -6.35
C SER A 132 -10.27 -12.65 -6.21
N SER A 133 -10.75 -11.56 -5.63
CA SER A 133 -12.18 -11.26 -5.52
C SER A 133 -12.79 -10.79 -6.84
N GLN A 134 -11.99 -10.15 -7.71
CA GLN A 134 -12.44 -9.69 -9.03
C GLN A 134 -12.48 -10.83 -10.07
N GLU A 135 -11.56 -11.78 -9.98
CA GLU A 135 -11.48 -12.93 -10.89
C GLU A 135 -12.64 -13.93 -10.70
N ARG A 136 -13.23 -13.98 -9.50
CA ARG A 136 -14.40 -14.81 -9.23
C ARG A 136 -15.65 -14.17 -9.81
N SER A 137 -15.91 -14.42 -11.10
CA SER A 137 -17.16 -14.03 -11.77
C SER A 137 -18.38 -14.66 -11.08
N PRO A 138 -19.55 -13.96 -11.08
CA PRO A 138 -20.81 -14.48 -10.53
C PRO A 138 -21.33 -15.73 -11.21
N LEU A 139 -20.72 -16.17 -12.32
CA LEU A 139 -21.14 -17.35 -13.10
C LEU A 139 -20.73 -18.69 -12.45
N ASP A 140 -19.80 -18.70 -11.51
CA ASP A 140 -19.40 -19.91 -10.79
C ASP A 140 -20.31 -20.26 -9.58
N ALA A 141 -21.26 -19.40 -9.27
CA ALA A 141 -22.21 -19.63 -8.18
C ALA A 141 -23.46 -20.40 -8.60
N GLY A 142 -23.57 -20.85 -9.84
CA GLY A 142 -24.84 -21.31 -10.41
C GLY A 142 -24.85 -22.61 -11.24
N SER A 143 -23.86 -23.49 -11.16
CA SER A 143 -23.95 -24.82 -11.78
C SER A 143 -23.73 -25.93 -10.75
N SER A 144 -24.73 -26.14 -9.90
CA SER A 144 -24.89 -27.41 -9.18
C SER A 144 -25.62 -28.37 -10.11
N GLU A 145 -24.88 -29.07 -10.96
CA GLU A 145 -25.38 -30.38 -11.46
C GLU A 145 -25.05 -31.46 -10.43
N GLU A 146 -26.09 -32.18 -10.09
CA GLU A 146 -26.11 -33.33 -9.21
C GLU A 146 -25.03 -34.37 -9.54
N GLY A 147 -24.31 -34.78 -8.54
CA GLY A 147 -23.69 -36.09 -8.49
C GLY A 147 -22.18 -36.13 -8.39
N THR A 148 -21.66 -36.14 -7.17
CA THR A 148 -20.64 -37.06 -6.65
C THR A 148 -20.19 -36.59 -5.28
N GLU A 149 -20.28 -37.44 -4.27
CA GLU A 149 -19.73 -37.21 -2.92
C GLU A 149 -18.21 -37.02 -2.99
N GLY A 150 -17.77 -35.81 -2.77
CA GLY A 150 -16.34 -35.43 -2.63
C GLY A 150 -16.30 -34.14 -1.88
N GLY A 151 -15.72 -34.13 -0.65
CA GLY A 151 -15.69 -33.06 0.31
C GLY A 151 -15.32 -31.68 -0.27
N GLY A 152 -16.31 -30.95 -0.66
CA GLY A 152 -16.18 -29.56 -1.07
C GLY A 152 -15.96 -28.67 0.15
N THR A 153 -14.74 -28.28 0.41
CA THR A 153 -14.45 -27.14 1.30
C THR A 153 -15.10 -25.91 0.68
N SER A 154 -16.24 -25.53 1.23
CA SER A 154 -16.90 -24.25 0.93
C SER A 154 -15.90 -23.13 1.20
N ALA A 155 -15.25 -22.65 0.16
CA ALA A 155 -14.31 -21.55 0.27
C ALA A 155 -15.09 -20.31 0.76
N LYS A 156 -14.71 -19.81 1.94
CA LYS A 156 -15.30 -18.60 2.50
C LYS A 156 -15.13 -17.45 1.49
N PRO A 157 -16.15 -16.57 1.36
CA PRO A 157 -16.01 -15.39 0.50
C PRO A 157 -14.83 -14.55 0.96
N ILE A 158 -13.98 -14.15 0.01
CA ILE A 158 -12.85 -13.28 0.27
C ILE A 158 -13.41 -11.88 0.57
N GLN A 159 -13.18 -11.40 1.80
CA GLN A 159 -13.58 -10.06 2.21
C GLN A 159 -12.41 -9.10 1.99
N VAL A 160 -12.57 -8.19 1.05
CA VAL A 160 -11.60 -7.12 0.81
C VAL A 160 -11.96 -5.91 1.65
N GLN A 161 -11.04 -5.47 2.50
CA GLN A 161 -11.22 -4.24 3.27
C GLN A 161 -10.88 -3.04 2.40
N LYS A 162 -11.84 -2.10 2.30
CA LYS A 162 -11.68 -0.81 1.61
C LYS A 162 -11.69 0.30 2.63
N HIS A 163 -10.61 1.02 2.74
CA HIS A 163 -10.48 2.15 3.67
C HIS A 163 -10.76 3.45 2.92
N VAL A 164 -11.70 4.26 3.41
CA VAL A 164 -11.94 5.59 2.87
C VAL A 164 -10.83 6.52 3.36
N VAL A 165 -10.14 7.15 2.43
CA VAL A 165 -9.04 8.07 2.71
C VAL A 165 -9.31 9.42 2.05
N LYS A 166 -8.82 10.48 2.68
CA LYS A 166 -8.85 11.84 2.16
C LYS A 166 -7.47 12.47 2.20
N ALA A 167 -7.23 13.40 1.31
CA ALA A 167 -6.07 14.26 1.40
C ALA A 167 -6.15 15.13 2.65
N SER A 168 -5.05 15.25 3.38
CA SER A 168 -4.78 16.39 4.24
C SER A 168 -3.98 17.45 3.49
N GLY A 169 -3.18 17.04 2.50
CA GLY A 169 -2.41 17.92 1.64
C GLY A 169 -1.97 17.25 0.35
N VAL A 170 -1.59 18.07 -0.62
CA VAL A 170 -0.98 17.65 -1.89
C VAL A 170 0.38 18.31 -2.00
N VAL A 171 1.40 17.52 -2.32
CA VAL A 171 2.81 17.96 -2.40
C VAL A 171 3.12 18.49 -3.79
N VAL A 172 3.92 19.54 -3.86
CA VAL A 172 4.54 20.01 -5.11
C VAL A 172 5.68 19.06 -5.49
N GLY A 173 5.47 18.22 -6.49
CA GLY A 173 6.46 17.23 -6.91
C GLY A 173 6.40 15.91 -6.16
N GLY A 174 7.19 14.92 -6.62
CA GLY A 174 7.34 13.67 -5.93
C GLY A 174 8.08 13.84 -4.61
N ILE A 175 7.76 12.98 -3.63
CA ILE A 175 8.55 12.88 -2.39
C ILE A 175 9.81 12.08 -2.74
N ASP A 176 10.79 12.73 -3.35
CA ASP A 176 12.10 12.14 -3.50
C ASP A 176 12.82 12.31 -2.16
N GLY A 177 13.10 11.16 -1.52
CA GLY A 177 13.83 11.06 -0.28
C GLY A 177 15.33 11.24 -0.45
#